data_62132258b70dbe987392b5978d77d7b6
#
_entry.id   62132258b70dbe987392b5978d77d7b6
#
_cell.length_a   1.000
_cell.length_b   1.000
_cell.length_c   1.000
_cell.angle_alpha   90.00
_cell.angle_beta   90.00
_cell.angle_gamma   90.00
#
_symmetry.space_group_name_H-M   'P 1'
#
loop_
_entity.id
_entity.type
_entity.pdbx_description
1 polymer ?
#
loop_
_entity_poly.entity_id
_entity_poly.type
_entity_poly.pdbx_seq_one_letter_code
_entity_poly.pdbx_strand_id
1 'polypeptide(L)'
;MFEEPFRWMEAISTRHSYVREKLKKGQPVIGVPYNEGAVIIGFSPQPGKIYEIYDRIALGGLGHPADVERLRMTLLDMAHAEGFNRSAKDVTIGRLLQFGLAPALKQNFEEIQRAPYLIQMLLAEINHEDTAEFFRVNYDGYWE
;
A
#
# COMPACT_ATOMS: atom_id res chain seq x y z
N MET A 1 -22.70 24.22 5.47
CA MET A 1 -23.76 23.24 5.69
C MET A 1 -23.16 21.97 6.30
N PHE A 2 -23.81 21.41 7.27
CA PHE A 2 -23.34 20.21 7.93
C PHE A 2 -23.87 18.96 7.24
N GLU A 3 -22.99 18.04 6.96
CA GLU A 3 -23.38 16.73 6.51
C GLU A 3 -23.93 15.95 7.70
N GLU A 4 -25.03 15.30 7.51
CA GLU A 4 -25.55 14.39 8.50
C GLU A 4 -24.64 13.15 8.55
N PRO A 5 -24.38 12.59 9.74
CA PRO A 5 -23.55 11.39 9.83
C PRO A 5 -24.01 10.26 8.91
N PHE A 6 -25.28 10.13 8.71
CA PHE A 6 -25.89 9.15 7.83
C PHE A 6 -25.52 9.37 6.36
N ARG A 7 -25.48 10.66 5.91
CA ARG A 7 -25.06 10.97 4.53
C ARG A 7 -23.59 10.70 4.33
N TRP A 8 -22.78 10.99 5.30
CA TRP A 8 -21.36 10.69 5.25
C TRP A 8 -21.13 9.19 5.15
N MET A 9 -21.83 8.39 5.96
CA MET A 9 -21.74 6.94 5.93
C MET A 9 -22.18 6.38 4.58
N GLU A 10 -23.23 6.93 3.99
CA GLU A 10 -23.68 6.52 2.67
C GLU A 10 -22.64 6.86 1.60
N ALA A 11 -22.05 8.04 1.64
CA ALA A 11 -21.01 8.44 0.71
C ALA A 11 -19.78 7.56 0.82
N ILE A 12 -19.36 7.20 2.04
CA ILE A 12 -18.23 6.30 2.26
C ILE A 12 -18.54 4.90 1.73
N SER A 13 -19.75 4.41 1.96
CA SER A 13 -20.18 3.10 1.45
C SER A 13 -20.15 3.06 -0.09
N THR A 14 -20.64 4.11 -0.72
CA THR A 14 -20.61 4.24 -2.18
C THR A 14 -19.17 4.29 -2.70
N ARG A 15 -18.30 4.99 -1.99
CA ARG A 15 -16.89 5.10 -2.32
C ARG A 15 -16.19 3.75 -2.25
N HIS A 16 -16.46 2.95 -1.21
CA HIS A 16 -15.97 1.57 -1.11
C HIS A 16 -16.42 0.72 -2.31
N SER A 17 -17.69 0.80 -2.66
CA SER A 17 -18.24 0.04 -3.78
C SER A 17 -17.56 0.42 -5.10
N TYR A 18 -17.33 1.70 -5.32
CA TYR A 18 -16.64 2.19 -6.50
C TYR A 18 -15.22 1.64 -6.60
N VAL A 19 -14.45 1.73 -5.54
CA VAL A 19 -13.06 1.25 -5.54
C VAL A 19 -13.02 -0.26 -5.74
N ARG A 20 -13.85 -1.02 -5.01
CA ARG A 20 -13.91 -2.47 -5.14
C ARG A 20 -14.24 -2.90 -6.56
N GLU A 21 -15.17 -2.21 -7.20
CA GLU A 21 -15.53 -2.52 -8.58
C GLU A 21 -14.36 -2.31 -9.53
N LYS A 22 -13.60 -1.23 -9.33
CA LYS A 22 -12.41 -0.95 -10.14
C LYS A 22 -11.30 -1.96 -9.89
N LEU A 23 -11.13 -2.42 -8.65
CA LEU A 23 -10.08 -3.37 -8.30
C LEU A 23 -10.35 -4.78 -8.83
N LYS A 24 -11.59 -5.13 -9.12
CA LYS A 24 -11.92 -6.45 -9.69
C LYS A 24 -11.21 -6.73 -11.00
N LYS A 25 -10.82 -5.71 -11.73
CA LYS A 25 -10.10 -5.84 -13.01
C LYS A 25 -8.60 -6.04 -12.83
N GLY A 26 -8.11 -5.93 -11.60
CA GLY A 26 -6.69 -6.06 -11.32
C GLY A 26 -6.22 -7.50 -11.39
N GLN A 27 -4.96 -7.66 -11.82
CA GLN A 27 -4.32 -8.96 -11.83
C GLN A 27 -3.75 -9.27 -10.44
N PRO A 28 -3.76 -10.54 -10.03
CA PRO A 28 -3.32 -10.90 -8.68
C PRO A 28 -1.83 -10.65 -8.46
N VAL A 29 -1.52 -10.41 -7.19
CA VAL A 29 -0.14 -10.36 -6.68
C VAL A 29 -0.03 -11.41 -5.59
N ILE A 30 0.98 -12.24 -5.67
CA ILE A 30 1.16 -13.37 -4.75
C ILE A 30 2.53 -13.24 -4.08
N GLY A 31 2.55 -13.36 -2.76
CA GLY A 31 3.78 -13.42 -1.99
C GLY A 31 4.00 -14.82 -1.45
N VAL A 32 5.22 -15.32 -1.57
CA VAL A 32 5.59 -16.64 -1.10
C VAL A 32 6.86 -16.54 -0.27
N PRO A 33 6.84 -16.97 1.00
CA PRO A 33 8.07 -17.06 1.79
C PRO A 33 8.84 -18.33 1.44
N TYR A 34 10.16 -18.25 1.58
CA TYR A 34 11.01 -19.42 1.50
C TYR A 34 12.19 -19.26 2.46
N ASN A 35 13.03 -20.29 2.59
CA ASN A 35 14.07 -20.32 3.62
C ASN A 35 15.05 -19.15 3.55
N GLU A 36 15.31 -18.63 2.35
CA GLU A 36 16.31 -17.58 2.15
C GLU A 36 15.69 -16.20 1.88
N GLY A 37 14.36 -16.06 1.96
CA GLY A 37 13.74 -14.79 1.69
C GLY A 37 12.27 -14.87 1.30
N ALA A 38 11.87 -14.01 0.38
CA ALA A 38 10.50 -13.93 -0.10
C ALA A 38 10.47 -13.70 -1.61
N VAL A 39 9.44 -14.23 -2.25
CA VAL A 39 9.18 -14.00 -3.67
C VAL A 39 7.84 -13.30 -3.80
N ILE A 40 7.78 -12.25 -4.61
CA ILE A 40 6.52 -11.64 -5.01
C ILE A 40 6.33 -11.90 -6.50
N ILE A 41 5.17 -12.44 -6.84
CA ILE A 41 4.81 -12.79 -8.21
C ILE A 41 3.63 -11.95 -8.63
N GLY A 42 3.74 -11.28 -9.76
CA GLY A 42 2.67 -10.51 -10.34
C GLY A 42 2.44 -10.89 -11.79
N PHE A 43 1.23 -10.64 -12.25
CA PHE A 43 0.83 -10.87 -13.64
C PHE A 43 0.42 -9.53 -14.22
N SER A 44 1.11 -9.08 -15.24
CA SER A 44 0.78 -7.82 -15.90
C SER A 44 1.36 -7.82 -17.32
N PRO A 45 0.57 -7.37 -18.30
CA PRO A 45 1.11 -7.16 -19.66
C PRO A 45 2.04 -5.96 -19.72
N GLN A 46 2.05 -5.12 -18.68
CA GLN A 46 2.86 -3.92 -18.61
C GLN A 46 3.86 -4.02 -17.45
N PRO A 47 5.08 -3.49 -17.59
CA PRO A 47 6.01 -3.41 -16.48
C PRO A 47 5.49 -2.46 -15.40
N GLY A 48 6.02 -2.57 -14.18
CA GLY A 48 5.73 -1.59 -13.16
C GLY A 48 4.69 -2.00 -12.15
N LYS A 49 4.61 -3.28 -11.81
CA LYS A 49 3.70 -3.77 -10.78
C LYS A 49 4.43 -4.19 -9.51
N ILE A 50 5.69 -4.58 -9.64
CA ILE A 50 6.51 -5.07 -8.54
C ILE A 50 7.78 -4.23 -8.47
N TYR A 51 8.09 -3.74 -7.27
CA TYR A 51 9.19 -2.80 -7.05
C TYR A 51 9.95 -3.10 -5.77
N GLU A 52 11.22 -2.79 -5.78
CA GLU A 52 12.03 -2.69 -4.57
C GLU A 52 11.78 -1.30 -3.95
N ILE A 53 11.56 -1.26 -2.64
CA ILE A 53 11.33 -0.01 -1.92
C ILE A 53 12.58 0.39 -1.13
N TYR A 54 13.17 -0.57 -0.44
CA TYR A 54 14.36 -0.34 0.36
C TYR A 54 15.12 -1.67 0.45
N ASP A 55 16.25 -1.68 1.13
CA ASP A 55 17.17 -2.81 1.18
C ASP A 55 16.47 -4.18 1.37
N ARG A 56 15.50 -4.24 2.28
CA ARG A 56 14.80 -5.49 2.61
C ARG A 56 13.30 -5.39 2.45
N ILE A 57 12.83 -4.44 1.64
CA ILE A 57 11.40 -4.17 1.47
C ILE A 57 11.06 -4.15 -0.02
N ALA A 58 10.06 -4.93 -0.38
CA ALA A 58 9.53 -4.97 -1.74
C ALA A 58 8.03 -4.75 -1.74
N LEU A 59 7.50 -4.30 -2.88
CA LEU A 59 6.09 -3.97 -3.05
C LEU A 59 5.55 -4.63 -4.31
N GLY A 60 4.36 -5.21 -4.19
CA GLY A 60 3.55 -5.60 -5.34
C GLY A 60 2.23 -4.86 -5.30
N GLY A 61 1.86 -4.21 -6.39
CA GLY A 61 0.64 -3.40 -6.46
C GLY A 61 -0.41 -3.97 -7.40
N LEU A 62 -1.66 -3.77 -7.02
CA LEU A 62 -2.83 -4.14 -7.80
C LEU A 62 -3.70 -2.89 -7.89
N GLY A 63 -4.21 -2.59 -9.08
CA GLY A 63 -5.09 -1.46 -9.29
C GLY A 63 -4.61 -0.54 -10.40
N HIS A 64 -4.93 0.75 -10.28
CA HIS A 64 -4.58 1.71 -11.32
C HIS A 64 -3.07 1.98 -11.32
N PRO A 65 -2.39 1.81 -12.47
CA PRO A 65 -0.93 1.94 -12.52
C PRO A 65 -0.40 3.28 -12.02
N ALA A 66 -1.09 4.37 -12.31
CA ALA A 66 -0.66 5.70 -11.85
C ALA A 66 -0.73 5.84 -10.33
N ASP A 67 -1.73 5.24 -9.71
CA ASP A 67 -1.87 5.27 -8.26
C ASP A 67 -0.83 4.37 -7.58
N VAL A 68 -0.58 3.20 -8.14
CA VAL A 68 0.49 2.31 -7.65
C VAL A 68 1.84 3.03 -7.72
N GLU A 69 2.14 3.69 -8.84
CA GLU A 69 3.40 4.42 -9.01
C GLU A 69 3.52 5.56 -8.01
N ARG A 70 2.46 6.30 -7.79
CA ARG A 70 2.47 7.42 -6.84
C ARG A 70 2.76 6.94 -5.42
N LEU A 71 2.13 5.85 -5.01
CA LEU A 71 2.33 5.32 -3.68
C LEU A 71 3.69 4.64 -3.52
N ARG A 72 4.18 4.02 -4.59
CA ARG A 72 5.54 3.51 -4.62
C ARG A 72 6.55 4.62 -4.35
N MET A 73 6.42 5.74 -5.04
CA MET A 73 7.31 6.90 -4.86
C MET A 73 7.20 7.45 -3.44
N THR A 74 6.00 7.54 -2.92
CA THR A 74 5.76 7.99 -1.54
C THR A 74 6.47 7.08 -0.53
N LEU A 75 6.31 5.77 -0.66
CA LEU A 75 6.99 4.81 0.22
C LEU A 75 8.51 4.88 0.08
N LEU A 76 8.99 5.01 -1.15
CA LEU A 76 10.43 5.13 -1.42
C LEU A 76 11.02 6.35 -0.68
N ASP A 77 10.36 7.50 -0.82
CA ASP A 77 10.80 8.73 -0.17
C ASP A 77 10.76 8.61 1.35
N MET A 78 9.69 8.03 1.89
CA MET A 78 9.56 7.82 3.33
C MET A 78 10.64 6.88 3.87
N ALA A 79 10.92 5.79 3.16
CA ALA A 79 11.93 4.82 3.57
C ALA A 79 13.33 5.48 3.59
N HIS A 80 13.66 6.23 2.56
CA HIS A 80 14.94 6.91 2.49
C HIS A 80 15.07 8.01 3.56
N ALA A 81 14.01 8.76 3.83
CA ALA A 81 14.01 9.77 4.88
C ALA A 81 14.20 9.12 6.26
N GLU A 82 13.50 8.03 6.53
CA GLU A 82 13.62 7.29 7.79
C GLU A 82 15.05 6.74 7.95
N GLY A 83 15.60 6.15 6.91
CA GLY A 83 16.96 5.61 6.93
C GLY A 83 18.02 6.68 7.13
N PHE A 84 17.82 7.86 6.54
CA PHE A 84 18.74 9.00 6.70
C PHE A 84 18.67 9.60 8.10
N ASN A 85 17.45 9.77 8.64
CA ASN A 85 17.26 10.43 9.93
C ASN A 85 17.55 9.52 11.12
N ARG A 86 17.47 8.22 10.96
CA ARG A 86 17.69 7.23 12.02
C ARG A 86 18.80 6.28 11.63
N SER A 87 18.45 5.15 11.03
CA SER A 87 19.40 4.22 10.43
C SER A 87 18.67 3.27 9.50
N ALA A 88 19.42 2.59 8.61
CA ALA A 88 18.83 1.62 7.70
C ALA A 88 18.09 0.50 8.44
N LYS A 89 18.57 0.13 9.63
CA LYS A 89 17.95 -0.92 10.44
C LYS A 89 16.59 -0.53 11.00
N ASP A 90 16.32 0.77 11.10
CA ASP A 90 15.06 1.28 11.65
C ASP A 90 13.98 1.39 10.59
N VAL A 91 14.32 1.19 9.31
CA VAL A 91 13.36 1.25 8.22
C VAL A 91 12.61 -0.09 8.17
N THR A 92 11.37 -0.07 8.66
CA THR A 92 10.49 -1.24 8.67
C THR A 92 9.15 -0.89 8.07
N ILE A 93 8.48 -1.88 7.48
CA ILE A 93 7.15 -1.68 6.92
C ILE A 93 6.18 -1.20 7.99
N GLY A 94 6.23 -1.81 9.19
CA GLY A 94 5.35 -1.41 10.28
C GLY A 94 5.43 0.07 10.59
N ARG A 95 6.62 0.63 10.66
CA ARG A 95 6.79 2.07 10.91
C ARG A 95 6.33 2.92 9.74
N LEU A 96 6.68 2.53 8.52
CA LEU A 96 6.26 3.26 7.32
C LEU A 96 4.74 3.30 7.20
N LEU A 97 4.06 2.21 7.51
CA LEU A 97 2.60 2.15 7.48
C LEU A 97 1.98 2.94 8.63
N GLN A 98 2.40 2.64 9.86
CA GLN A 98 1.77 3.21 11.04
C GLN A 98 1.89 4.73 11.10
N PHE A 99 3.06 5.27 10.79
CA PHE A 99 3.35 6.69 10.96
C PHE A 99 3.27 7.50 9.68
N GLY A 100 3.08 6.87 8.55
CA GLY A 100 3.10 7.58 7.27
C GLY A 100 1.99 7.17 6.31
N LEU A 101 2.12 6.02 5.68
CA LEU A 101 1.26 5.67 4.55
C LEU A 101 -0.19 5.40 4.94
N ALA A 102 -0.42 4.64 6.01
CA ALA A 102 -1.78 4.30 6.41
C ALA A 102 -2.61 5.53 6.79
N PRO A 103 -2.09 6.47 7.61
CA PRO A 103 -2.81 7.70 7.88
C PRO A 103 -3.09 8.52 6.62
N ALA A 104 -2.15 8.60 5.69
CA ALA A 104 -2.34 9.33 4.44
C ALA A 104 -3.43 8.72 3.55
N LEU A 105 -3.45 7.39 3.45
CA LEU A 105 -4.47 6.68 2.69
C LEU A 105 -5.85 6.86 3.34
N LYS A 106 -5.93 6.76 4.65
CA LYS A 106 -7.18 6.96 5.36
C LYS A 106 -7.72 8.36 5.13
N GLN A 107 -6.87 9.38 5.25
CA GLN A 107 -7.26 10.76 5.02
C GLN A 107 -7.76 10.97 3.59
N ASN A 108 -7.05 10.45 2.60
CA ASN A 108 -7.49 10.52 1.22
C ASN A 108 -8.86 9.87 1.03
N PHE A 109 -9.04 8.69 1.60
CA PHE A 109 -10.29 7.95 1.41
C PHE A 109 -11.48 8.65 2.06
N GLU A 110 -11.28 9.29 3.20
CA GLU A 110 -12.35 9.97 3.93
C GLU A 110 -12.68 11.35 3.36
N GLU A 111 -11.84 11.90 2.52
CA GLU A 111 -12.13 13.14 1.81
C GLU A 111 -12.97 12.86 0.56
N ILE A 112 -14.27 13.00 0.69
CA ILE A 112 -15.25 12.63 -0.34
C ILE A 112 -15.01 13.35 -1.67
N GLN A 113 -14.48 14.56 -1.63
CA GLN A 113 -14.26 15.37 -2.83
C GLN A 113 -13.00 15.00 -3.59
N ARG A 114 -12.16 14.16 -3.02
CA ARG A 114 -10.95 13.67 -3.69
C ARG A 114 -11.19 12.33 -4.35
N ALA A 115 -10.54 12.09 -5.48
CA ALA A 115 -10.52 10.78 -6.07
C ALA A 115 -9.84 9.79 -5.12
N PRO A 116 -10.44 8.64 -4.84
CA PRO A 116 -9.78 7.63 -4.00
C PRO A 116 -8.65 6.98 -4.77
N TYR A 117 -7.64 6.50 -4.06
CA TYR A 117 -6.63 5.64 -4.68
C TYR A 117 -7.25 4.30 -5.03
N LEU A 118 -7.03 3.87 -6.26
CA LEU A 118 -7.55 2.60 -6.76
C LEU A 118 -6.45 1.54 -6.65
N ILE A 119 -6.14 1.14 -5.42
CA ILE A 119 -5.03 0.24 -5.14
C ILE A 119 -5.33 -0.77 -4.03
N GLN A 120 -4.65 -1.89 -4.15
CA GLN A 120 -4.31 -2.78 -3.05
C GLN A 120 -2.84 -3.11 -3.20
N MET A 121 -2.11 -3.21 -2.09
CA MET A 121 -0.70 -3.48 -2.13
C MET A 121 -0.33 -4.64 -1.22
N LEU A 122 0.63 -5.42 -1.68
CA LEU A 122 1.31 -6.41 -0.88
C LEU A 122 2.74 -5.93 -0.65
N LEU A 123 3.13 -5.83 0.60
CA LEU A 123 4.49 -5.46 0.99
C LEU A 123 5.16 -6.66 1.62
N ALA A 124 6.40 -6.89 1.27
CA ALA A 124 7.21 -7.97 1.84
C ALA A 124 8.46 -7.38 2.47
N GLU A 125 8.80 -7.87 3.64
CA GLU A 125 9.99 -7.46 4.38
C GLU A 125 10.74 -8.68 4.89
N ILE A 126 12.05 -8.63 4.78
CA ILE A 126 12.90 -9.59 5.47
C ILE A 126 13.35 -8.90 6.76
N ASN A 127 12.85 -9.38 7.89
CA ASN A 127 13.11 -8.75 9.18
C ASN A 127 14.52 -9.06 9.71
N HIS A 128 14.83 -8.56 10.90
CA HIS A 128 16.15 -8.74 11.50
C HIS A 128 16.48 -10.19 11.87
N GLU A 129 15.47 -11.05 11.92
CA GLU A 129 15.62 -12.48 12.17
C GLU A 129 15.71 -13.28 10.88
N ASP A 130 15.86 -12.59 9.73
CA ASP A 130 15.90 -13.16 8.39
C ASP A 130 14.64 -13.96 8.03
N THR A 131 13.51 -13.56 8.61
CA THR A 131 12.20 -14.14 8.35
C THR A 131 11.38 -13.21 7.47
N ALA A 132 10.69 -13.77 6.48
CA ALA A 132 9.80 -13.02 5.61
C ALA A 132 8.50 -12.65 6.33
N GLU A 133 8.11 -11.40 6.25
CA GLU A 133 6.83 -10.91 6.73
C GLU A 133 6.10 -10.24 5.57
N PHE A 134 4.80 -10.49 5.48
CA PHE A 134 3.95 -9.90 4.44
C PHE A 134 2.89 -9.02 5.06
N PHE A 135 2.63 -7.89 4.39
CA PHE A 135 1.63 -6.92 4.84
C PHE A 135 0.73 -6.58 3.67
N ARG A 136 -0.56 -6.62 3.89
CA ARG A 136 -1.54 -6.22 2.91
C ARG A 136 -2.07 -4.84 3.29
N VAL A 137 -2.07 -3.92 2.31
CA VAL A 137 -2.49 -2.54 2.52
C VAL A 137 -3.63 -2.23 1.59
N ASN A 138 -4.70 -1.72 2.15
CA ASN A 138 -5.90 -1.39 1.41
C ASN A 138 -5.98 0.13 1.12
N TYR A 139 -6.76 0.48 0.12
CA TYR A 139 -6.93 1.87 -0.32
C TYR A 139 -7.43 2.82 0.78
N ASP A 140 -8.12 2.29 1.78
CA ASP A 140 -8.66 3.09 2.90
C ASP A 140 -7.70 3.24 4.08
N GLY A 141 -6.48 2.74 3.95
CA GLY A 141 -5.47 2.79 4.99
C GLY A 141 -5.49 1.61 5.95
N TYR A 142 -6.45 0.69 5.82
CA TYR A 142 -6.44 -0.54 6.61
C TYR A 142 -5.29 -1.43 6.15
N TRP A 143 -4.56 -2.00 7.11
CA TRP A 143 -3.46 -2.90 6.80
C TRP A 143 -3.33 -4.01 7.85
N GLU A 144 -2.80 -5.15 7.43
CA GLU A 144 -2.59 -6.31 8.28
C GLU A 144 -1.39 -7.14 7.85
#